data_be18f6580d4ea30b2a038eec675442f6
#
_entry.id   be18f6580d4ea30b2a038eec675442f6
#
_cell.length_a   1.000
_cell.length_b   1.000
_cell.length_c   1.000
_cell.angle_alpha   90.00
_cell.angle_beta   90.00
_cell.angle_gamma   90.00
#
_symmetry.space_group_name_H-M   'P 1'
#
loop_
_entity.id
_entity.type
_entity.pdbx_description
1 polymer ?
#
loop_
_entity_poly.entity_id
_entity_poly.type
_entity_poly.pdbx_seq_one_letter_code
_entity_poly.pdbx_strand_id
1 'polypeptide(L)'
;MTVEELHEKTMIDCWFLNKLLNLVYLEQWLADGTLTEQKYKLAKQYGYLDSTIERMSGQKCPMHQHAVYMMVDTCAGEFKAETPYFYSTYDEENEALQFMERTASGKKKVIVFGSGPIRIGQGIEFDYCSVHCVWTLKEMGYEAIICNNNPETVSTDFDTGDRLYFDPLTKEDVANIVQTEQPYGVVVQFGGQTAINLTRYLSDMGVKILGTTADDIDAAEDRERFDELLAKCNIPRPAGLTVMNTEEALAAAKQLGYPVLMRPSYVLGGQNMIIAHSDKDIVEYMAIIMSHMIENPVLIDKYMMGTEVEVDAICDGTDFLIPGIMEHVERAGIHSGDSISIYPAQNLNQKVTDTIVRYTGLLAKELHAVGLINIQYVVYNNEVYVIEVNPRSSRTVPYISKVTGIPMVDLATKIMLGETLKSLGYESGLYPSGDYVAVKVPVFSFEKLQDVDTMLGPEMKSTGECLGIGRTFEDALLKGLIAAGYDLKKEGGVLISVRDSDKQEIIPIADRLSRMGFELYGTSGTANVLNHNMIATNLVRKISEGEPNTITLLESGKIHYMISTSEKGRMPARDSVKMRRKSVERSICCLTAIDTASALSKILESGRSIDDVELVDITKI
;
A
#
# COMPACT_ATOMS: atom_id res chain seq x y z
N MET A 1 18.37 -23.02 18.47
CA MET A 1 17.74 -24.16 17.76
C MET A 1 18.71 -24.70 16.74
N THR A 2 18.75 -25.99 16.55
CA THR A 2 19.55 -26.65 15.49
C THR A 2 18.80 -26.55 14.14
N VAL A 3 19.48 -26.90 13.04
CA VAL A 3 18.87 -26.98 11.71
C VAL A 3 17.71 -27.98 11.70
N GLU A 4 17.89 -29.13 12.35
CA GLU A 4 16.87 -30.18 12.45
C GLU A 4 15.64 -29.70 13.23
N GLU A 5 15.84 -29.05 14.40
CA GLU A 5 14.75 -28.50 15.21
C GLU A 5 13.96 -27.41 14.45
N LEU A 6 14.66 -26.61 13.63
CA LEU A 6 14.01 -25.60 12.77
C LEU A 6 13.24 -26.26 11.64
N HIS A 7 13.83 -27.29 11.00
CA HIS A 7 13.15 -28.05 9.95
C HIS A 7 11.84 -28.68 10.47
N GLU A 8 11.91 -29.38 11.62
CA GLU A 8 10.72 -30.01 12.22
C GLU A 8 9.58 -29.01 12.52
N LYS A 9 9.92 -27.77 12.88
CA LYS A 9 8.92 -26.72 13.20
C LYS A 9 8.38 -25.98 11.98
N THR A 10 9.20 -25.80 10.95
CA THR A 10 8.89 -24.90 9.83
C THR A 10 8.66 -25.64 8.51
N MET A 11 9.07 -26.90 8.43
CA MET A 11 9.12 -27.72 7.22
C MET A 11 10.00 -27.12 6.10
N ILE A 12 10.84 -26.11 6.42
CA ILE A 12 11.84 -25.57 5.50
C ILE A 12 12.92 -26.61 5.30
N ASP A 13 13.31 -26.86 4.04
CA ASP A 13 14.36 -27.82 3.72
C ASP A 13 15.69 -27.47 4.41
N CYS A 14 16.36 -28.50 4.94
CA CYS A 14 17.62 -28.36 5.66
C CYS A 14 18.72 -27.70 4.82
N TRP A 15 18.68 -27.81 3.48
CA TRP A 15 19.65 -27.15 2.61
C TRP A 15 19.62 -25.62 2.78
N PHE A 16 18.43 -25.00 2.77
CA PHE A 16 18.28 -23.56 3.01
C PHE A 16 18.69 -23.17 4.42
N LEU A 17 18.30 -23.97 5.42
CA LEU A 17 18.66 -23.72 6.82
C LEU A 17 20.18 -23.79 7.04
N ASN A 18 20.87 -24.72 6.39
CA ASN A 18 22.35 -24.79 6.42
C ASN A 18 23.00 -23.57 5.75
N LYS A 19 22.40 -23.01 4.69
CA LYS A 19 22.90 -21.75 4.08
C LYS A 19 22.77 -20.58 5.05
N LEU A 20 21.66 -20.49 5.80
CA LEU A 20 21.50 -19.49 6.86
C LEU A 20 22.48 -19.71 8.02
N LEU A 21 22.77 -20.97 8.38
CA LEU A 21 23.76 -21.28 9.40
C LEU A 21 25.16 -20.79 9.03
N ASN A 22 25.54 -20.81 7.75
CA ASN A 22 26.81 -20.24 7.29
C ASN A 22 26.91 -18.75 7.60
N LEU A 23 25.79 -18.00 7.47
CA LEU A 23 25.76 -16.57 7.84
C LEU A 23 25.96 -16.39 9.35
N VAL A 24 25.33 -17.22 10.18
CA VAL A 24 25.53 -17.19 11.64
C VAL A 24 27.00 -17.40 12.00
N TYR A 25 27.68 -18.36 11.38
CA TYR A 25 29.11 -18.58 11.61
C TYR A 25 29.95 -17.40 11.14
N LEU A 26 29.63 -16.80 10.01
CA LEU A 26 30.30 -15.61 9.52
C LEU A 26 30.13 -14.43 10.48
N GLU A 27 28.93 -14.20 10.99
CA GLU A 27 28.64 -13.13 11.95
C GLU A 27 29.42 -13.32 13.26
N GLN A 28 29.45 -14.54 13.78
CA GLN A 28 30.28 -14.87 14.95
C GLN A 28 31.76 -14.61 14.70
N TRP A 29 32.26 -14.99 13.51
CA TRP A 29 33.65 -14.77 13.12
C TRP A 29 33.97 -13.28 12.94
N LEU A 30 33.05 -12.47 12.42
CA LEU A 30 33.19 -11.01 12.33
C LEU A 30 33.26 -10.36 13.71
N ALA A 31 32.45 -10.84 14.65
CA ALA A 31 32.41 -10.33 16.02
C ALA A 31 33.65 -10.70 16.85
N ASP A 32 34.40 -11.73 16.44
CA ASP A 32 35.55 -12.24 17.18
C ASP A 32 36.88 -11.61 16.68
N GLY A 33 37.56 -10.89 17.57
CA GLY A 33 38.87 -10.31 17.35
C GLY A 33 38.95 -9.19 16.32
N THR A 34 40.09 -9.05 15.64
CA THR A 34 40.34 -7.93 14.70
C THR A 34 39.65 -8.15 13.36
N LEU A 35 39.02 -7.10 12.82
CA LEU A 35 38.50 -7.07 11.46
C LEU A 35 39.67 -6.95 10.46
N THR A 36 40.11 -8.08 9.95
CA THR A 36 41.17 -8.14 8.93
C THR A 36 40.60 -7.92 7.53
N GLU A 37 41.46 -7.57 6.57
CA GLU A 37 41.09 -7.46 5.15
C GLU A 37 40.47 -8.76 4.62
N GLN A 38 40.96 -9.92 5.04
CA GLN A 38 40.40 -11.21 4.64
C GLN A 38 38.97 -11.41 5.17
N LYS A 39 38.70 -11.06 6.44
CA LYS A 39 37.34 -11.10 7.02
C LYS A 39 36.40 -10.17 6.25
N TYR A 40 36.87 -8.96 5.96
CA TYR A 40 36.10 -7.98 5.21
C TYR A 40 35.74 -8.50 3.81
N LYS A 41 36.73 -8.93 3.02
CA LYS A 41 36.51 -9.46 1.66
C LYS A 41 35.54 -10.64 1.65
N LEU A 42 35.68 -11.58 2.58
CA LEU A 42 34.76 -12.70 2.69
C LEU A 42 33.34 -12.24 3.03
N ALA A 43 33.18 -11.29 3.96
CA ALA A 43 31.87 -10.74 4.28
C ALA A 43 31.23 -10.04 3.07
N LYS A 44 32.02 -9.29 2.27
CA LYS A 44 31.56 -8.70 1.01
C LYS A 44 31.08 -9.75 0.01
N GLN A 45 31.82 -10.84 -0.15
CA GLN A 45 31.43 -11.96 -1.03
C GLN A 45 30.12 -12.63 -0.60
N TYR A 46 29.79 -12.59 0.71
CA TYR A 46 28.49 -13.04 1.25
C TYR A 46 27.39 -11.94 1.17
N GLY A 47 27.68 -10.78 0.57
CA GLY A 47 26.71 -9.70 0.37
C GLY A 47 26.50 -8.77 1.58
N TYR A 48 27.37 -8.79 2.59
CA TYR A 48 27.26 -7.90 3.73
C TYR A 48 27.65 -6.46 3.35
N LEU A 49 26.82 -5.51 3.77
CA LEU A 49 27.11 -4.09 3.62
C LEU A 49 28.21 -3.65 4.59
N ASP A 50 28.99 -2.63 4.22
CA ASP A 50 30.02 -2.06 5.08
C ASP A 50 29.47 -1.67 6.45
N SER A 51 28.31 -1.01 6.48
CA SER A 51 27.65 -0.64 7.73
C SER A 51 27.28 -1.84 8.63
N THR A 52 26.92 -2.95 8.02
CA THR A 52 26.62 -4.20 8.74
C THR A 52 27.89 -4.83 9.28
N ILE A 53 28.96 -4.87 8.50
CA ILE A 53 30.28 -5.38 8.91
C ILE A 53 30.82 -4.54 10.08
N GLU A 54 30.75 -3.22 10.00
CA GLU A 54 31.17 -2.31 11.08
C GLU A 54 30.36 -2.53 12.35
N ARG A 55 29.03 -2.66 12.24
CA ARG A 55 28.15 -2.92 13.39
C ARG A 55 28.45 -4.25 14.07
N MET A 56 28.71 -5.33 13.30
CA MET A 56 28.98 -6.66 13.83
C MET A 56 30.37 -6.78 14.45
N SER A 57 31.39 -6.20 13.82
CA SER A 57 32.76 -6.24 14.30
C SER A 57 33.05 -5.20 15.40
N GLY A 58 32.23 -4.15 15.50
CA GLY A 58 32.52 -2.98 16.32
C GLY A 58 33.71 -2.15 15.83
N GLN A 59 34.17 -2.36 14.60
CA GLN A 59 35.37 -1.72 14.03
C GLN A 59 35.04 -1.11 12.67
N LYS A 60 35.82 -0.09 12.28
CA LYS A 60 35.73 0.49 10.94
C LYS A 60 36.26 -0.48 9.88
N CYS A 61 35.63 -0.51 8.72
CA CYS A 61 36.11 -1.30 7.59
C CYS A 61 37.53 -0.90 7.20
N PRO A 62 38.43 -1.87 6.97
CA PRO A 62 39.84 -1.59 6.63
C PRO A 62 40.00 -0.99 5.23
N MET A 63 39.00 -1.16 4.37
CA MET A 63 38.94 -0.68 3.00
C MET A 63 37.49 -0.56 2.55
N HIS A 64 37.26 0.05 1.39
CA HIS A 64 35.98 0.01 0.69
C HIS A 64 36.18 -0.70 -0.63
N GLN A 65 35.44 -1.78 -0.86
CA GLN A 65 35.45 -2.54 -2.10
C GLN A 65 34.16 -2.25 -2.87
N HIS A 66 34.32 -1.75 -4.10
CA HIS A 66 33.18 -1.56 -5.00
C HIS A 66 32.76 -2.89 -5.60
N ALA A 67 31.46 -3.06 -5.78
CA ALA A 67 30.93 -4.19 -6.51
C ALA A 67 31.28 -4.09 -8.00
N VAL A 68 31.45 -5.23 -8.63
CA VAL A 68 31.49 -5.42 -10.07
C VAL A 68 30.24 -6.17 -10.50
N TYR A 69 29.93 -6.19 -11.78
CA TYR A 69 28.66 -6.73 -12.27
C TYR A 69 28.89 -7.80 -13.32
N MET A 70 28.31 -8.96 -13.10
CA MET A 70 28.33 -10.10 -14.00
C MET A 70 26.98 -10.28 -14.67
N MET A 71 26.95 -10.80 -15.89
CA MET A 71 25.71 -11.17 -16.56
C MET A 71 25.13 -12.43 -15.93
N VAL A 72 23.79 -12.45 -15.80
CA VAL A 72 23.08 -13.68 -15.43
C VAL A 72 23.20 -14.68 -16.57
N ASP A 73 23.71 -15.87 -16.26
CA ASP A 73 23.80 -16.96 -17.23
C ASP A 73 22.40 -17.56 -17.47
N THR A 74 21.77 -17.13 -18.55
CA THR A 74 20.47 -17.62 -19.00
C THR A 74 20.58 -18.83 -19.93
N CYS A 75 21.81 -19.29 -20.21
CA CYS A 75 22.12 -20.35 -21.19
C CYS A 75 22.69 -21.61 -20.54
N ALA A 76 22.63 -21.76 -19.23
CA ALA A 76 23.15 -22.90 -18.46
C ALA A 76 24.64 -23.23 -18.74
N GLY A 77 25.44 -22.23 -19.07
CA GLY A 77 26.86 -22.39 -19.40
C GLY A 77 27.15 -22.96 -20.78
N GLU A 78 26.11 -23.25 -21.60
CA GLU A 78 26.32 -23.80 -22.96
C GLU A 78 26.72 -22.75 -23.97
N PHE A 79 26.31 -21.51 -23.78
CA PHE A 79 26.63 -20.37 -24.63
C PHE A 79 26.99 -19.16 -23.78
N LYS A 80 27.75 -18.21 -24.32
CA LYS A 80 28.04 -16.95 -23.65
C LYS A 80 26.73 -16.17 -23.49
N ALA A 81 26.44 -15.74 -22.27
CA ALA A 81 25.30 -14.86 -21.99
C ALA A 81 25.47 -13.50 -22.69
N GLU A 82 24.42 -13.00 -23.32
CA GLU A 82 24.38 -11.70 -24.00
C GLU A 82 23.22 -10.82 -23.52
N THR A 83 22.39 -11.33 -22.62
CA THR A 83 21.26 -10.59 -22.06
C THR A 83 21.75 -9.50 -21.11
N PRO A 84 21.24 -8.25 -21.20
CA PRO A 84 21.64 -7.14 -20.34
C PRO A 84 21.03 -7.23 -18.94
N TYR A 85 21.22 -8.37 -18.28
CA TYR A 85 20.74 -8.72 -16.97
C TYR A 85 21.90 -8.97 -16.03
N PHE A 86 22.11 -8.07 -15.07
CA PHE A 86 23.30 -8.02 -14.24
C PHE A 86 22.96 -8.25 -12.76
N TYR A 87 23.93 -8.83 -12.03
CA TYR A 87 23.94 -8.93 -10.58
C TYR A 87 25.32 -8.52 -10.05
N SER A 88 25.36 -8.00 -8.82
CA SER A 88 26.60 -7.59 -8.18
C SER A 88 27.40 -8.79 -7.65
N THR A 89 28.71 -8.65 -7.73
CA THR A 89 29.69 -9.56 -7.13
C THR A 89 30.92 -8.77 -6.68
N TYR A 90 31.82 -9.41 -5.94
CA TYR A 90 33.07 -8.83 -5.46
C TYR A 90 34.29 -9.57 -6.04
N ASP A 91 34.15 -10.02 -7.29
CA ASP A 91 35.19 -10.64 -8.08
C ASP A 91 36.09 -9.61 -8.83
N GLU A 92 36.90 -10.05 -9.79
CA GLU A 92 37.83 -9.17 -10.51
C GLU A 92 37.28 -8.64 -11.83
N GLU A 93 36.35 -9.35 -12.46
CA GLU A 93 35.78 -9.01 -13.77
C GLU A 93 34.50 -8.19 -13.67
N ASN A 94 34.30 -7.26 -14.61
CA ASN A 94 33.07 -6.46 -14.70
C ASN A 94 32.50 -6.55 -16.13
N GLU A 95 31.53 -7.45 -16.32
CA GLU A 95 30.90 -7.67 -17.63
C GLU A 95 29.97 -6.52 -18.03
N ALA A 96 29.43 -5.76 -17.07
CA ALA A 96 28.59 -4.60 -17.37
C ALA A 96 29.38 -3.51 -18.09
N LEU A 97 30.62 -3.24 -17.68
CA LEU A 97 31.49 -2.29 -18.37
C LEU A 97 31.82 -2.76 -19.80
N GLN A 98 32.15 -4.03 -19.96
CA GLN A 98 32.42 -4.63 -21.29
C GLN A 98 31.17 -4.56 -22.18
N PHE A 99 30.00 -4.81 -21.63
CA PHE A 99 28.75 -4.69 -22.37
C PHE A 99 28.48 -3.25 -22.82
N MET A 100 28.64 -2.28 -21.90
CA MET A 100 28.47 -0.85 -22.23
C MET A 100 29.41 -0.35 -23.30
N GLU A 101 30.67 -0.76 -23.26
CA GLU A 101 31.64 -0.42 -24.32
C GLU A 101 31.23 -0.96 -25.70
N ARG A 102 30.74 -2.20 -25.74
CA ARG A 102 30.27 -2.87 -26.97
C ARG A 102 29.00 -2.27 -27.54
N THR A 103 28.08 -1.80 -26.66
CA THR A 103 26.75 -1.33 -27.05
C THR A 103 26.58 0.18 -26.94
N ALA A 104 27.67 0.94 -26.85
CA ALA A 104 27.65 2.38 -26.68
C ALA A 104 26.77 3.10 -27.71
N SER A 105 25.67 3.67 -27.27
CA SER A 105 24.66 4.36 -28.11
C SER A 105 24.90 5.87 -28.21
N GLY A 106 25.68 6.44 -27.27
CA GLY A 106 25.84 7.89 -27.12
C GLY A 106 24.62 8.61 -26.54
N LYS A 107 23.54 7.86 -26.19
CA LYS A 107 22.35 8.41 -25.55
C LYS A 107 22.61 8.74 -24.08
N LYS A 108 21.81 9.65 -23.51
CA LYS A 108 21.82 9.90 -22.07
C LYS A 108 21.18 8.72 -21.35
N LYS A 109 21.80 8.28 -20.25
CA LYS A 109 21.35 7.16 -19.42
C LYS A 109 20.49 7.65 -18.27
N VAL A 110 19.39 6.96 -18.00
CA VAL A 110 18.51 7.22 -16.83
C VAL A 110 18.30 5.91 -16.09
N ILE A 111 18.52 5.93 -14.77
CA ILE A 111 18.22 4.79 -13.90
C ILE A 111 16.84 4.97 -13.28
N VAL A 112 16.00 3.95 -13.37
CA VAL A 112 14.69 3.86 -12.71
C VAL A 112 14.81 2.85 -11.57
N PHE A 113 14.60 3.32 -10.34
CA PHE A 113 14.59 2.46 -9.16
C PHE A 113 13.20 1.89 -8.92
N GLY A 114 13.12 0.55 -8.85
CA GLY A 114 11.89 -0.17 -8.54
C GLY A 114 11.54 -0.19 -7.05
N SER A 115 10.50 -0.94 -6.72
CA SER A 115 9.95 -1.02 -5.35
C SER A 115 10.59 -2.10 -4.47
N GLY A 116 11.46 -2.93 -5.02
CA GLY A 116 11.97 -4.11 -4.33
C GLY A 116 10.94 -5.26 -4.28
N PRO A 117 11.14 -6.25 -3.41
CA PRO A 117 10.23 -7.38 -3.27
C PRO A 117 8.81 -6.94 -2.93
N ILE A 118 7.81 -7.56 -3.58
CA ILE A 118 6.39 -7.31 -3.29
C ILE A 118 6.06 -7.81 -1.88
N ARG A 119 5.38 -6.96 -1.12
CA ARG A 119 4.84 -7.26 0.21
C ARG A 119 3.55 -6.48 0.44
N ILE A 120 2.77 -6.90 1.42
CA ILE A 120 1.58 -6.13 1.84
C ILE A 120 2.00 -4.70 2.20
N GLY A 121 1.29 -3.71 1.66
CA GLY A 121 1.62 -2.29 1.78
C GLY A 121 2.50 -1.73 0.65
N GLN A 122 3.02 -2.58 -0.24
CA GLN A 122 3.86 -2.20 -1.38
C GLN A 122 3.54 -3.11 -2.58
N GLY A 123 2.53 -2.73 -3.36
CA GLY A 123 1.95 -3.58 -4.39
C GLY A 123 2.63 -3.51 -5.77
N ILE A 124 2.13 -4.36 -6.67
CA ILE A 124 2.57 -4.46 -8.06
C ILE A 124 2.29 -3.18 -8.87
N GLU A 125 1.45 -2.30 -8.37
CA GLU A 125 1.08 -1.02 -9.01
C GLU A 125 2.30 -0.11 -9.21
N PHE A 126 3.30 -0.22 -8.31
CA PHE A 126 4.57 0.49 -8.46
C PHE A 126 5.42 -0.09 -9.60
N ASP A 127 5.33 -1.40 -9.84
CA ASP A 127 6.00 -2.02 -10.97
C ASP A 127 5.43 -1.53 -12.31
N TYR A 128 4.10 -1.45 -12.41
CA TYR A 128 3.43 -0.81 -13.55
C TYR A 128 4.00 0.59 -13.83
N CYS A 129 4.15 1.41 -12.78
CA CYS A 129 4.69 2.76 -12.93
C CYS A 129 6.16 2.75 -13.40
N SER A 130 6.98 1.84 -12.87
CA SER A 130 8.38 1.70 -13.27
C SER A 130 8.51 1.28 -14.73
N VAL A 131 7.70 0.32 -15.18
CA VAL A 131 7.69 -0.19 -16.58
C VAL A 131 7.27 0.90 -17.56
N HIS A 132 6.16 1.60 -17.29
CA HIS A 132 5.69 2.70 -18.15
C HIS A 132 6.71 3.85 -18.23
N CYS A 133 7.36 4.17 -17.10
CA CYS A 133 8.47 5.14 -17.11
C CYS A 133 9.60 4.72 -18.04
N VAL A 134 10.03 3.46 -17.96
CA VAL A 134 11.10 2.92 -18.81
C VAL A 134 10.75 2.98 -20.28
N TRP A 135 9.53 2.56 -20.64
CA TRP A 135 9.08 2.64 -22.04
C TRP A 135 9.05 4.06 -22.56
N THR A 136 8.53 5.02 -21.77
CA THR A 136 8.52 6.44 -22.14
C THR A 136 9.94 7.00 -22.29
N LEU A 137 10.88 6.64 -21.41
CA LEU A 137 12.28 7.02 -21.54
C LEU A 137 12.90 6.53 -22.86
N LYS A 138 12.65 5.28 -23.23
CA LYS A 138 13.11 4.68 -24.50
C LYS A 138 12.52 5.40 -25.71
N GLU A 139 11.21 5.71 -25.69
CA GLU A 139 10.53 6.49 -26.73
C GLU A 139 11.14 7.90 -26.88
N MET A 140 11.52 8.54 -25.78
CA MET A 140 12.18 9.85 -25.76
C MET A 140 13.66 9.81 -26.14
N GLY A 141 14.20 8.63 -26.46
CA GLY A 141 15.57 8.45 -26.94
C GLY A 141 16.63 8.38 -25.84
N TYR A 142 16.25 8.07 -24.60
CA TYR A 142 17.18 7.78 -23.51
C TYR A 142 17.53 6.28 -23.47
N GLU A 143 18.66 5.95 -22.88
CA GLU A 143 18.96 4.61 -22.40
C GLU A 143 18.32 4.45 -21.02
N ALA A 144 17.36 3.52 -20.90
CA ALA A 144 16.60 3.27 -19.69
C ALA A 144 17.14 2.04 -18.96
N ILE A 145 17.64 2.26 -17.75
CA ILE A 145 18.25 1.25 -16.89
C ILE A 145 17.32 1.00 -15.72
N ILE A 146 17.04 -0.26 -15.41
CA ILE A 146 16.23 -0.65 -14.26
C ILE A 146 17.15 -1.17 -13.16
N CYS A 147 16.87 -0.76 -11.92
CA CYS A 147 17.41 -1.37 -10.72
C CYS A 147 16.27 -1.85 -9.84
N ASN A 148 16.08 -3.15 -9.73
CA ASN A 148 15.04 -3.77 -8.91
C ASN A 148 15.43 -5.21 -8.57
N ASN A 149 14.92 -5.76 -7.47
CA ASN A 149 15.25 -7.12 -7.02
C ASN A 149 14.00 -7.96 -6.71
N ASN A 150 12.93 -7.73 -7.45
CA ASN A 150 11.74 -8.58 -7.39
C ASN A 150 11.71 -9.52 -8.60
N PRO A 151 11.81 -10.85 -8.40
CA PRO A 151 11.85 -11.81 -9.52
C PRO A 151 10.48 -12.04 -10.19
N GLU A 152 9.40 -11.51 -9.62
CA GLU A 152 8.00 -11.79 -10.02
C GLU A 152 7.35 -10.56 -10.70
N THR A 153 8.13 -9.69 -11.35
CA THR A 153 7.62 -8.45 -11.94
C THR A 153 8.12 -8.21 -13.35
N VAL A 154 7.36 -7.45 -14.14
CA VAL A 154 7.69 -7.09 -15.52
C VAL A 154 8.90 -6.15 -15.60
N SER A 155 9.13 -5.29 -14.59
CA SER A 155 10.31 -4.42 -14.56
C SER A 155 11.62 -5.22 -14.51
N THR A 156 11.58 -6.43 -13.97
CA THR A 156 12.76 -7.31 -13.89
C THR A 156 12.85 -8.31 -15.04
N ASP A 157 12.02 -8.17 -16.06
CA ASP A 157 12.24 -8.85 -17.35
C ASP A 157 13.37 -8.13 -18.11
N PHE A 158 14.34 -8.89 -18.58
CA PHE A 158 15.57 -8.36 -19.20
C PHE A 158 15.35 -7.53 -20.47
N ASP A 159 14.18 -7.66 -21.10
CA ASP A 159 13.81 -6.96 -22.34
C ASP A 159 13.00 -5.67 -22.09
N THR A 160 12.58 -5.41 -20.85
CA THR A 160 11.82 -4.19 -20.50
C THR A 160 12.69 -2.94 -20.66
N GLY A 161 13.86 -2.91 -20.05
CA GLY A 161 14.85 -1.82 -20.15
C GLY A 161 15.96 -2.09 -21.16
N ASP A 162 16.91 -1.18 -21.27
CA ASP A 162 18.15 -1.41 -22.02
C ASP A 162 19.17 -2.19 -21.18
N ARG A 163 19.09 -2.09 -19.85
CA ARG A 163 19.84 -2.88 -18.86
C ARG A 163 19.02 -3.05 -17.58
N LEU A 164 19.21 -4.21 -16.96
CA LEU A 164 18.63 -4.55 -15.66
C LEU A 164 19.74 -4.88 -14.67
N TYR A 165 19.73 -4.19 -13.52
CA TYR A 165 20.50 -4.57 -12.33
C TYR A 165 19.57 -5.23 -11.33
N PHE A 166 19.73 -6.54 -11.13
CA PHE A 166 18.95 -7.31 -10.17
C PHE A 166 19.69 -7.33 -8.83
N ASP A 167 19.62 -6.20 -8.14
CA ASP A 167 20.35 -5.95 -6.91
C ASP A 167 19.46 -5.37 -5.82
N PRO A 168 19.82 -5.55 -4.53
CA PRO A 168 19.13 -4.91 -3.43
C PRO A 168 19.14 -3.37 -3.56
N LEU A 169 18.04 -2.75 -3.14
CA LEU A 169 17.89 -1.29 -3.16
C LEU A 169 18.43 -0.68 -1.85
N THR A 170 19.68 -1.03 -1.50
CA THR A 170 20.39 -0.40 -0.38
C THR A 170 21.19 0.82 -0.85
N LYS A 171 21.57 1.68 0.08
CA LYS A 171 22.40 2.86 -0.25
C LYS A 171 23.72 2.47 -0.90
N GLU A 172 24.37 1.42 -0.41
CA GLU A 172 25.67 0.96 -0.90
C GLU A 172 25.57 0.33 -2.30
N ASP A 173 24.60 -0.56 -2.52
CA ASP A 173 24.40 -1.23 -3.81
C ASP A 173 24.02 -0.20 -4.89
N VAL A 174 23.11 0.71 -4.57
CA VAL A 174 22.67 1.78 -5.46
C VAL A 174 23.83 2.72 -5.81
N ALA A 175 24.71 3.05 -4.85
CA ALA A 175 25.90 3.86 -5.11
C ALA A 175 26.84 3.18 -6.10
N ASN A 176 27.06 1.87 -5.97
CA ASN A 176 27.89 1.09 -6.88
C ASN A 176 27.34 1.09 -8.32
N ILE A 177 26.01 0.92 -8.47
CA ILE A 177 25.35 0.98 -9.79
C ILE A 177 25.47 2.37 -10.41
N VAL A 178 25.21 3.43 -9.64
CA VAL A 178 25.34 4.82 -10.10
C VAL A 178 26.77 5.13 -10.53
N GLN A 179 27.76 4.68 -9.77
CA GLN A 179 29.18 4.87 -10.13
C GLN A 179 29.56 4.10 -11.39
N THR A 180 29.03 2.92 -11.60
CA THR A 180 29.28 2.11 -12.81
C THR A 180 28.61 2.72 -14.04
N GLU A 181 27.35 3.14 -13.94
CA GLU A 181 26.58 3.64 -15.08
C GLU A 181 26.81 5.11 -15.41
N GLN A 182 27.18 5.94 -14.44
CA GLN A 182 27.31 7.39 -14.62
C GLN A 182 26.07 8.02 -15.30
N PRO A 183 24.87 7.91 -14.70
CA PRO A 183 23.63 8.31 -15.33
C PRO A 183 23.51 9.84 -15.48
N TYR A 184 22.76 10.29 -16.49
CA TYR A 184 22.30 11.68 -16.60
C TYR A 184 21.41 12.09 -15.42
N GLY A 185 20.61 11.16 -14.91
CA GLY A 185 19.75 11.34 -13.76
C GLY A 185 19.07 10.03 -13.37
N VAL A 186 18.35 10.08 -12.27
CA VAL A 186 17.63 8.92 -11.69
C VAL A 186 16.18 9.25 -11.39
N VAL A 187 15.30 8.26 -11.52
CA VAL A 187 13.88 8.34 -11.20
C VAL A 187 13.62 7.47 -9.97
N VAL A 188 13.06 8.08 -8.92
CA VAL A 188 12.73 7.43 -7.65
C VAL A 188 11.22 7.38 -7.36
N GLN A 189 10.42 8.23 -8.02
CA GLN A 189 9.01 8.42 -7.70
C GLN A 189 8.12 7.22 -8.00
N PHE A 190 8.58 6.25 -8.79
CA PHE A 190 7.77 5.11 -9.22
C PHE A 190 8.04 3.82 -8.43
N GLY A 191 9.09 3.80 -7.62
CA GLY A 191 9.47 2.64 -6.80
C GLY A 191 8.91 2.65 -5.38
N GLY A 192 7.81 3.37 -5.12
CA GLY A 192 7.20 3.47 -3.80
C GLY A 192 8.16 3.97 -2.72
N GLN A 193 7.88 3.66 -1.46
CA GLN A 193 8.68 4.15 -0.33
C GLN A 193 10.14 3.64 -0.37
N THR A 194 10.39 2.46 -0.92
CA THR A 194 11.75 1.90 -1.03
C THR A 194 12.67 2.82 -1.83
N ALA A 195 12.23 3.26 -3.01
CA ALA A 195 13.02 4.15 -3.85
C ALA A 195 13.06 5.60 -3.31
N ILE A 196 11.96 6.08 -2.74
CA ILE A 196 11.91 7.42 -2.11
C ILE A 196 12.93 7.56 -0.99
N ASN A 197 13.12 6.54 -0.15
CA ASN A 197 14.11 6.54 0.92
C ASN A 197 15.57 6.65 0.43
N LEU A 198 15.83 6.44 -0.85
CA LEU A 198 17.15 6.63 -1.47
C LEU A 198 17.39 8.07 -1.91
N THR A 199 16.35 8.90 -2.02
CA THR A 199 16.40 10.20 -2.70
C THR A 199 17.42 11.14 -2.07
N ARG A 200 17.38 11.31 -0.75
CA ARG A 200 18.34 12.18 -0.02
C ARG A 200 19.77 11.70 -0.23
N TYR A 201 20.02 10.41 -0.08
CA TYR A 201 21.35 9.83 -0.26
C TYR A 201 21.89 10.04 -1.67
N LEU A 202 21.08 9.80 -2.71
CA LEU A 202 21.44 10.02 -4.10
C LEU A 202 21.71 11.51 -4.39
N SER A 203 20.89 12.40 -3.84
CA SER A 203 21.09 13.85 -3.95
C SER A 203 22.41 14.29 -3.31
N ASP A 204 22.73 13.78 -2.11
CA ASP A 204 23.98 14.08 -1.39
C ASP A 204 25.23 13.56 -2.14
N MET A 205 25.08 12.50 -2.94
CA MET A 205 26.12 12.03 -3.87
C MET A 205 26.27 12.93 -5.12
N GLY A 206 25.44 13.96 -5.28
CA GLY A 206 25.42 14.82 -6.45
C GLY A 206 24.70 14.23 -7.67
N VAL A 207 23.93 13.16 -7.50
CA VAL A 207 23.13 12.55 -8.57
C VAL A 207 21.89 13.39 -8.82
N LYS A 208 21.62 13.69 -10.10
CA LYS A 208 20.42 14.43 -10.49
C LYS A 208 19.17 13.60 -10.30
N ILE A 209 18.29 14.03 -9.39
CA ILE A 209 16.94 13.47 -9.25
C ILE A 209 16.06 14.05 -10.36
N LEU A 210 15.41 13.17 -11.14
CA LEU A 210 14.42 13.55 -12.15
C LEU A 210 13.04 13.48 -11.47
N GLY A 211 12.42 14.65 -11.33
CA GLY A 211 11.17 14.80 -10.59
C GLY A 211 11.29 15.76 -9.41
N THR A 212 10.41 15.62 -8.41
CA THR A 212 10.42 16.41 -7.17
C THR A 212 11.76 16.26 -6.43
N THR A 213 12.28 17.36 -5.89
CA THR A 213 13.60 17.37 -5.24
C THR A 213 13.60 16.62 -3.91
N ALA A 214 14.80 16.21 -3.44
CA ALA A 214 14.93 15.54 -2.15
C ALA A 214 14.44 16.42 -0.98
N ASP A 215 14.64 17.73 -1.07
CA ASP A 215 14.21 18.65 -0.02
C ASP A 215 12.68 18.82 0.03
N ASP A 216 12.04 18.89 -1.12
CA ASP A 216 10.58 18.98 -1.22
C ASP A 216 9.90 17.66 -0.82
N ILE A 217 10.53 16.51 -1.12
CA ILE A 217 10.07 15.20 -0.62
C ILE A 217 10.16 15.15 0.90
N ASP A 218 11.29 15.54 1.49
CA ASP A 218 11.46 15.59 2.95
C ASP A 218 10.45 16.56 3.59
N ALA A 219 10.13 17.70 2.93
CA ALA A 219 9.12 18.64 3.43
C ALA A 219 7.72 18.05 3.51
N ALA A 220 7.39 17.10 2.63
CA ALA A 220 6.13 16.38 2.67
C ALA A 220 6.11 15.23 3.68
N GLU A 221 7.26 14.58 3.92
CA GLU A 221 7.37 13.42 4.83
C GLU A 221 7.67 13.80 6.28
N ASP A 222 8.41 14.91 6.51
CA ASP A 222 8.68 15.43 7.85
C ASP A 222 7.44 16.13 8.41
N ARG A 223 7.00 15.69 9.59
CA ARG A 223 5.75 16.17 10.20
C ARG A 223 5.77 17.67 10.48
N GLU A 224 6.86 18.19 11.03
CA GLU A 224 6.95 19.60 11.44
C GLU A 224 6.95 20.51 10.20
N ARG A 225 7.76 20.16 9.21
CA ARG A 225 7.81 20.85 7.91
C ARG A 225 6.48 20.79 7.17
N PHE A 226 5.82 19.63 7.22
CA PHE A 226 4.50 19.45 6.60
C PHE A 226 3.43 20.28 7.32
N ASP A 227 3.47 20.38 8.66
CA ASP A 227 2.57 21.23 9.44
C ASP A 227 2.75 22.71 9.11
N GLU A 228 4.00 23.17 8.99
CA GLU A 228 4.32 24.55 8.57
C GLU A 228 3.80 24.83 7.16
N LEU A 229 3.97 23.90 6.23
CA LEU A 229 3.48 24.00 4.85
C LEU A 229 1.96 24.11 4.80
N LEU A 230 1.24 23.25 5.52
CA LEU A 230 -0.23 23.30 5.60
C LEU A 230 -0.73 24.60 6.23
N ALA A 231 -0.06 25.07 7.30
CA ALA A 231 -0.39 26.35 7.94
C ALA A 231 -0.19 27.53 6.98
N LYS A 232 0.91 27.54 6.22
CA LYS A 232 1.19 28.55 5.18
C LYS A 232 0.11 28.59 4.11
N CYS A 233 -0.41 27.43 3.72
CA CYS A 233 -1.47 27.29 2.72
C CYS A 233 -2.89 27.52 3.28
N ASN A 234 -3.05 27.71 4.59
CA ASN A 234 -4.35 27.67 5.28
C ASN A 234 -5.16 26.41 4.97
N ILE A 235 -4.50 25.27 4.96
CA ILE A 235 -5.12 23.95 4.73
C ILE A 235 -5.25 23.24 6.08
N PRO A 236 -6.47 22.84 6.49
CA PRO A 236 -6.66 22.14 7.76
C PRO A 236 -6.25 20.68 7.68
N ARG A 237 -5.77 20.15 8.80
CA ARG A 237 -5.54 18.73 9.02
C ARG A 237 -6.16 18.30 10.35
N PRO A 238 -6.39 16.99 10.58
CA PRO A 238 -6.78 16.50 11.88
C PRO A 238 -5.78 16.92 12.96
N ALA A 239 -6.27 17.45 14.09
CA ALA A 239 -5.40 17.82 15.19
C ALA A 239 -4.67 16.60 15.75
N GLY A 240 -3.40 16.71 16.06
CA GLY A 240 -2.60 15.60 16.55
C GLY A 240 -1.47 16.02 17.46
N LEU A 241 -1.01 15.08 18.29
CA LEU A 241 0.05 15.25 19.29
C LEU A 241 1.05 14.10 19.19
N THR A 242 2.32 14.41 19.44
CA THR A 242 3.39 13.42 19.52
C THR A 242 3.64 13.08 20.98
N VAL A 243 3.76 11.79 21.31
CA VAL A 243 3.89 11.29 22.68
C VAL A 243 4.98 10.23 22.76
N MET A 244 5.64 10.13 23.92
CA MET A 244 6.73 9.19 24.16
C MET A 244 6.36 8.06 25.14
N ASN A 245 5.28 8.22 25.90
CA ASN A 245 4.88 7.27 26.95
C ASN A 245 3.35 7.20 27.10
N THR A 246 2.89 6.23 27.88
CA THR A 246 1.46 5.97 28.10
C THR A 246 0.74 7.13 28.80
N GLU A 247 1.39 7.84 29.72
CA GLU A 247 0.77 8.95 30.46
C GLU A 247 0.50 10.13 29.50
N GLU A 248 1.47 10.48 28.69
CA GLU A 248 1.32 11.50 27.64
C GLU A 248 0.25 11.09 26.62
N ALA A 249 0.20 9.81 26.24
CA ALA A 249 -0.81 9.26 25.32
C ALA A 249 -2.23 9.44 25.87
N LEU A 250 -2.47 9.12 27.13
CA LEU A 250 -3.75 9.31 27.79
C LEU A 250 -4.13 10.80 27.89
N ALA A 251 -3.18 11.67 28.20
CA ALA A 251 -3.40 13.11 28.24
C ALA A 251 -3.76 13.68 26.86
N ALA A 252 -3.02 13.27 25.83
CA ALA A 252 -3.27 13.66 24.44
C ALA A 252 -4.67 13.22 23.97
N ALA A 253 -5.06 11.97 24.24
CA ALA A 253 -6.37 11.48 23.88
C ALA A 253 -7.51 12.21 24.58
N LYS A 254 -7.34 12.58 25.85
CA LYS A 254 -8.33 13.41 26.57
C LYS A 254 -8.44 14.81 25.98
N GLN A 255 -7.33 15.41 25.59
CA GLN A 255 -7.32 16.72 24.95
C GLN A 255 -7.99 16.71 23.58
N LEU A 256 -7.70 15.69 22.73
CA LEU A 256 -8.26 15.54 21.39
C LEU A 256 -9.72 15.06 21.41
N GLY A 257 -10.10 14.35 22.46
CA GLY A 257 -11.40 13.66 22.58
C GLY A 257 -11.45 12.38 21.73
N TYR A 258 -12.01 11.30 22.31
CA TYR A 258 -12.19 10.02 21.61
C TYR A 258 -13.20 10.10 20.46
N PRO A 259 -13.07 9.24 19.42
CA PRO A 259 -11.95 8.34 19.17
C PRO A 259 -10.70 9.05 18.66
N VAL A 260 -9.53 8.40 18.85
CA VAL A 260 -8.24 8.88 18.34
C VAL A 260 -7.53 7.80 17.53
N LEU A 261 -6.77 8.22 16.52
CA LEU A 261 -5.91 7.35 15.74
C LEU A 261 -4.50 7.36 16.35
N MET A 262 -3.97 6.18 16.65
CA MET A 262 -2.61 6.01 17.17
C MET A 262 -1.74 5.36 16.11
N ARG A 263 -0.56 5.95 15.87
CA ARG A 263 0.41 5.42 14.89
C ARG A 263 1.84 5.60 15.37
N PRO A 264 2.73 4.61 15.20
CA PRO A 264 4.17 4.80 15.34
C PRO A 264 4.68 5.81 14.31
N SER A 265 5.78 6.52 14.59
CA SER A 265 6.30 7.57 13.69
C SER A 265 6.79 7.06 12.34
N TYR A 266 7.19 5.79 12.27
CA TYR A 266 7.67 5.17 11.02
C TYR A 266 6.87 3.90 10.75
N VAL A 267 5.90 3.99 9.83
CA VAL A 267 5.05 2.87 9.42
C VAL A 267 4.98 2.75 7.92
N LEU A 268 4.98 1.50 7.43
CA LEU A 268 4.68 1.16 6.05
C LEU A 268 3.31 0.47 6.00
N GLY A 269 2.42 0.95 5.10
CA GLY A 269 1.11 0.34 4.91
C GLY A 269 0.22 0.32 6.15
N GLY A 270 0.35 1.32 7.03
CA GLY A 270 -0.46 1.43 8.25
C GLY A 270 -0.17 0.38 9.34
N GLN A 271 0.95 -0.34 9.23
CA GLN A 271 1.31 -1.39 10.19
C GLN A 271 1.32 -0.86 11.63
N ASN A 272 0.71 -1.61 12.55
CA ASN A 272 0.57 -1.21 13.94
C ASN A 272 -0.19 0.11 14.19
N MET A 273 -1.02 0.58 13.26
CA MET A 273 -1.95 1.67 13.53
C MET A 273 -3.25 1.13 14.12
N ILE A 274 -3.84 1.87 15.08
CA ILE A 274 -5.14 1.53 15.65
C ILE A 274 -6.00 2.77 15.87
N ILE A 275 -7.32 2.55 15.88
CA ILE A 275 -8.30 3.53 16.37
C ILE A 275 -8.66 3.17 17.81
N ALA A 276 -8.31 4.05 18.75
CA ALA A 276 -8.58 3.89 20.16
C ALA A 276 -9.86 4.64 20.54
N HIS A 277 -10.79 3.94 21.19
CA HIS A 277 -12.08 4.48 21.64
C HIS A 277 -12.12 4.75 23.15
N SER A 278 -11.10 4.29 23.89
CA SER A 278 -11.05 4.40 25.35
C SER A 278 -9.62 4.45 25.89
N ASP A 279 -9.47 4.91 27.15
CA ASP A 279 -8.20 4.87 27.89
C ASP A 279 -7.60 3.45 27.91
N LYS A 280 -8.44 2.42 27.99
CA LYS A 280 -8.02 1.02 28.01
C LYS A 280 -7.33 0.62 26.71
N ASP A 281 -7.85 1.04 25.55
CA ASP A 281 -7.27 0.71 24.25
C ASP A 281 -5.88 1.34 24.12
N ILE A 282 -5.70 2.58 24.63
CA ILE A 282 -4.41 3.27 24.63
C ILE A 282 -3.38 2.51 25.49
N VAL A 283 -3.75 2.13 26.73
CA VAL A 283 -2.84 1.41 27.63
C VAL A 283 -2.43 0.07 27.04
N GLU A 284 -3.37 -0.70 26.49
CA GLU A 284 -3.11 -1.99 25.86
C GLU A 284 -2.15 -1.84 24.66
N TYR A 285 -2.38 -0.83 23.84
CA TYR A 285 -1.58 -0.59 22.63
C TYR A 285 -0.19 -0.04 22.92
N MET A 286 -0.06 0.92 23.81
CA MET A 286 1.24 1.45 24.23
C MET A 286 2.11 0.35 24.84
N ALA A 287 1.53 -0.60 25.59
CA ALA A 287 2.26 -1.74 26.11
C ALA A 287 2.82 -2.65 24.99
N ILE A 288 2.09 -2.84 23.89
CA ILE A 288 2.55 -3.59 22.72
C ILE A 288 3.72 -2.86 22.04
N ILE A 289 3.60 -1.55 21.79
CA ILE A 289 4.67 -0.75 21.18
C ILE A 289 5.93 -0.78 22.02
N MET A 290 5.82 -0.54 23.32
CA MET A 290 6.97 -0.52 24.24
C MET A 290 7.64 -1.88 24.39
N SER A 291 6.88 -3.00 24.27
CA SER A 291 7.44 -4.35 24.33
C SER A 291 8.37 -4.69 23.15
N HIS A 292 8.23 -4.00 22.03
CA HIS A 292 9.09 -4.14 20.85
C HIS A 292 10.32 -3.23 20.87
N MET A 293 10.64 -2.60 22.01
CA MET A 293 11.77 -1.67 22.18
C MET A 293 11.80 -0.54 21.13
N ILE A 294 10.64 -0.04 20.76
CA ILE A 294 10.55 1.09 19.83
C ILE A 294 10.78 2.37 20.64
N GLU A 295 11.95 2.96 20.52
CA GLU A 295 12.33 4.27 21.11
C GLU A 295 11.72 5.46 20.34
N ASN A 296 10.91 5.20 19.34
CA ASN A 296 10.34 6.22 18.48
C ASN A 296 9.03 6.79 19.07
N PRO A 297 8.77 8.08 18.86
CA PRO A 297 7.54 8.71 19.31
C PRO A 297 6.31 8.08 18.65
N VAL A 298 5.19 8.07 19.38
CA VAL A 298 3.87 7.67 18.88
C VAL A 298 3.07 8.92 18.58
N LEU A 299 2.39 8.92 17.43
CA LEU A 299 1.49 9.99 17.03
C LEU A 299 0.07 9.65 17.44
N ILE A 300 -0.63 10.60 18.02
CA ILE A 300 -2.06 10.49 18.38
C ILE A 300 -2.78 11.61 17.66
N ASP A 301 -3.60 11.24 16.69
CA ASP A 301 -4.37 12.19 15.89
C ASP A 301 -5.86 12.06 16.21
N LYS A 302 -6.61 13.18 16.15
CA LYS A 302 -8.07 13.15 16.22
C LYS A 302 -8.60 12.31 15.07
N TYR A 303 -9.30 11.22 15.38
CA TYR A 303 -9.95 10.42 14.36
C TYR A 303 -11.23 11.09 13.88
N MET A 304 -11.34 11.28 12.57
CA MET A 304 -12.47 11.90 11.89
C MET A 304 -13.23 10.84 11.08
N MET A 305 -14.44 10.47 11.51
CA MET A 305 -15.32 9.53 10.80
C MET A 305 -15.97 10.20 9.58
N GLY A 306 -15.17 10.62 8.62
CA GLY A 306 -15.65 11.25 7.39
C GLY A 306 -15.46 10.35 6.17
N THR A 307 -15.85 10.85 5.02
CA THR A 307 -15.59 10.22 3.72
C THR A 307 -14.14 10.47 3.35
N GLU A 308 -13.39 9.41 3.08
CA GLU A 308 -12.03 9.51 2.58
C GLU A 308 -12.05 9.73 1.07
N VAL A 309 -11.19 10.62 0.60
CA VAL A 309 -11.08 11.01 -0.80
C VAL A 309 -9.61 11.01 -1.19
N GLU A 310 -9.30 10.42 -2.33
CA GLU A 310 -7.94 10.31 -2.83
C GLU A 310 -7.80 11.01 -4.19
N VAL A 311 -6.69 11.73 -4.36
CA VAL A 311 -6.33 12.44 -5.59
C VAL A 311 -4.90 12.09 -5.97
N ASP A 312 -4.73 11.62 -7.19
CA ASP A 312 -3.42 11.59 -7.85
C ASP A 312 -3.36 12.73 -8.86
N ALA A 313 -2.30 13.52 -8.80
CA ALA A 313 -2.11 14.64 -9.73
C ALA A 313 -0.75 14.55 -10.43
N ILE A 314 -0.71 15.06 -11.66
CA ILE A 314 0.50 15.25 -12.46
C ILE A 314 0.89 16.72 -12.35
N CYS A 315 2.15 17.02 -12.02
CA CYS A 315 2.62 18.37 -11.76
C CYS A 315 3.88 18.67 -12.58
N ASP A 316 4.00 19.90 -13.10
CA ASP A 316 5.19 20.34 -13.87
C ASP A 316 6.01 21.44 -13.16
N GLY A 317 5.76 21.62 -11.86
CA GLY A 317 6.36 22.68 -11.04
C GLY A 317 5.61 24.01 -11.07
N THR A 318 4.68 24.18 -12.01
CA THR A 318 3.87 25.41 -12.19
C THR A 318 2.39 25.10 -12.22
N ASP A 319 2.01 24.18 -13.09
CA ASP A 319 0.66 23.71 -13.33
C ASP A 319 0.47 22.28 -12.79
N PHE A 320 -0.80 21.89 -12.60
CA PHE A 320 -1.16 20.56 -12.12
C PHE A 320 -2.39 20.04 -12.85
N LEU A 321 -2.45 18.74 -13.07
CA LEU A 321 -3.59 18.05 -13.68
C LEU A 321 -4.09 16.97 -12.73
N ILE A 322 -5.36 17.03 -12.35
CA ILE A 322 -6.07 15.98 -11.63
C ILE A 322 -6.89 15.19 -12.64
N PRO A 323 -6.52 13.95 -12.97
CA PRO A 323 -7.31 13.10 -13.88
C PRO A 323 -8.70 12.81 -13.34
N GLY A 324 -8.82 12.65 -12.03
CA GLY A 324 -10.10 12.44 -11.37
C GLY A 324 -9.98 12.40 -9.85
N ILE A 325 -11.11 12.63 -9.20
CA ILE A 325 -11.24 12.55 -7.73
C ILE A 325 -11.92 11.23 -7.40
N MET A 326 -11.27 10.43 -6.54
CA MET A 326 -11.76 9.13 -6.08
C MET A 326 -12.35 9.25 -4.68
N GLU A 327 -13.54 8.68 -4.49
CA GLU A 327 -14.25 8.62 -3.21
C GLU A 327 -14.22 7.19 -2.68
N HIS A 328 -13.96 6.98 -1.40
CA HIS A 328 -14.05 5.66 -0.78
C HIS A 328 -15.47 5.34 -0.32
N VAL A 329 -15.88 4.09 -0.51
CA VAL A 329 -17.17 3.59 0.02
C VAL A 329 -17.12 3.51 1.53
N GLU A 330 -16.04 2.97 2.07
CA GLU A 330 -15.78 2.90 3.49
C GLU A 330 -15.34 4.27 4.01
N ARG A 331 -15.84 4.63 5.19
CA ARG A 331 -15.39 5.85 5.87
C ARG A 331 -13.92 5.75 6.31
N ALA A 332 -13.29 6.89 6.54
CA ALA A 332 -11.90 7.00 6.98
C ALA A 332 -11.56 6.04 8.14
N GLY A 333 -10.31 5.56 8.15
CA GLY A 333 -9.79 4.62 9.15
C GLY A 333 -9.62 3.19 8.64
N ILE A 334 -10.02 2.91 7.39
CA ILE A 334 -9.62 1.72 6.64
C ILE A 334 -8.56 2.16 5.63
N HIS A 335 -7.48 1.39 5.51
CA HIS A 335 -6.40 1.71 4.58
C HIS A 335 -6.92 1.87 3.14
N SER A 336 -6.45 2.88 2.40
CA SER A 336 -6.95 3.18 1.04
C SER A 336 -6.85 2.00 0.07
N GLY A 337 -5.80 1.16 0.21
CA GLY A 337 -5.64 -0.08 -0.53
C GLY A 337 -6.73 -1.13 -0.25
N ASP A 338 -7.33 -1.11 0.93
CA ASP A 338 -8.37 -2.04 1.37
C ASP A 338 -9.79 -1.49 1.19
N SER A 339 -9.91 -0.23 0.80
CA SER A 339 -11.19 0.43 0.56
C SER A 339 -11.64 0.27 -0.90
N ILE A 340 -12.97 0.18 -1.07
CA ILE A 340 -13.60 0.27 -2.38
C ILE A 340 -13.56 1.75 -2.81
N SER A 341 -12.89 2.05 -3.93
CA SER A 341 -12.79 3.42 -4.45
C SER A 341 -13.67 3.61 -5.68
N ILE A 342 -14.36 4.73 -5.75
CA ILE A 342 -15.29 5.08 -6.83
C ILE A 342 -14.75 6.28 -7.62
N TYR A 343 -14.77 6.19 -8.92
CA TYR A 343 -14.51 7.29 -9.84
C TYR A 343 -15.64 7.41 -10.88
N PRO A 344 -16.11 8.64 -11.19
CA PRO A 344 -15.92 9.86 -10.42
C PRO A 344 -16.63 9.79 -9.06
N ALA A 345 -16.20 10.62 -8.11
CA ALA A 345 -16.84 10.73 -6.79
C ALA A 345 -18.34 11.03 -6.92
N GLN A 346 -19.17 10.32 -6.15
CA GLN A 346 -20.63 10.34 -6.30
C GLN A 346 -21.34 11.24 -5.28
N ASN A 347 -20.75 11.40 -4.09
CA ASN A 347 -21.41 12.06 -2.95
C ASN A 347 -20.77 13.40 -2.56
N LEU A 348 -19.78 13.88 -3.31
CA LEU A 348 -19.13 15.16 -3.06
C LEU A 348 -19.94 16.30 -3.69
N ASN A 349 -20.23 17.34 -2.91
CA ASN A 349 -20.83 18.56 -3.46
C ASN A 349 -19.77 19.45 -4.12
N GLN A 350 -20.20 20.39 -4.96
CA GLN A 350 -19.32 21.26 -5.76
C GLN A 350 -18.33 22.06 -4.88
N LYS A 351 -18.76 22.58 -3.72
CA LYS A 351 -17.90 23.33 -2.79
C LYS A 351 -16.74 22.46 -2.30
N VAL A 352 -17.00 21.20 -1.97
CA VAL A 352 -15.99 20.24 -1.52
C VAL A 352 -15.03 19.92 -2.67
N THR A 353 -15.56 19.63 -3.85
CA THR A 353 -14.75 19.37 -5.06
C THR A 353 -13.82 20.55 -5.38
N ASP A 354 -14.35 21.78 -5.42
CA ASP A 354 -13.56 22.98 -5.68
C ASP A 354 -12.48 23.21 -4.61
N THR A 355 -12.78 22.86 -3.36
CA THR A 355 -11.82 22.95 -2.25
C THR A 355 -10.68 21.93 -2.41
N ILE A 356 -11.00 20.68 -2.78
CA ILE A 356 -9.99 19.63 -3.05
C ILE A 356 -9.08 20.06 -4.20
N VAL A 357 -9.65 20.53 -5.33
CA VAL A 357 -8.86 21.02 -6.47
C VAL A 357 -7.94 22.18 -6.08
N ARG A 358 -8.45 23.14 -5.32
CA ARG A 358 -7.67 24.28 -4.81
C ARG A 358 -6.56 23.83 -3.88
N TYR A 359 -6.82 22.92 -2.93
CA TYR A 359 -5.81 22.41 -1.99
C TYR A 359 -4.72 21.62 -2.72
N THR A 360 -5.11 20.76 -3.67
CA THR A 360 -4.16 20.03 -4.52
C THR A 360 -3.22 20.99 -5.24
N GLY A 361 -3.75 22.05 -5.87
CA GLY A 361 -2.93 23.04 -6.57
C GLY A 361 -2.00 23.84 -5.66
N LEU A 362 -2.45 24.20 -4.44
CA LEU A 362 -1.60 24.88 -3.47
C LEU A 362 -0.45 23.97 -2.99
N LEU A 363 -0.74 22.72 -2.67
CA LEU A 363 0.26 21.75 -2.22
C LEU A 363 1.26 21.42 -3.34
N ALA A 364 0.79 21.19 -4.56
CA ALA A 364 1.64 20.95 -5.72
C ALA A 364 2.64 22.10 -5.94
N LYS A 365 2.16 23.34 -5.81
CA LYS A 365 2.98 24.56 -5.99
C LYS A 365 3.98 24.74 -4.86
N GLU A 366 3.57 24.60 -3.59
CA GLU A 366 4.44 24.84 -2.43
C GLU A 366 5.50 23.74 -2.25
N LEU A 367 5.21 22.52 -2.70
CA LEU A 367 6.15 21.40 -2.77
C LEU A 367 6.96 21.37 -4.07
N HIS A 368 6.85 22.40 -4.94
CA HIS A 368 7.50 22.43 -6.25
C HIS A 368 7.42 21.08 -6.97
N ALA A 369 6.25 20.43 -6.87
CA ALA A 369 6.08 19.05 -7.33
C ALA A 369 6.31 18.94 -8.83
N VAL A 370 7.15 17.98 -9.23
CA VAL A 370 7.42 17.62 -10.62
C VAL A 370 7.22 16.11 -10.78
N GLY A 371 6.35 15.70 -11.67
CA GLY A 371 5.93 14.31 -11.82
C GLY A 371 4.61 14.04 -11.10
N LEU A 372 4.54 13.01 -10.26
CA LEU A 372 3.31 12.63 -9.56
C LEU A 372 3.29 13.10 -8.11
N ILE A 373 2.09 13.43 -7.64
CA ILE A 373 1.78 13.69 -6.24
C ILE A 373 0.45 13.02 -5.90
N ASN A 374 0.42 12.28 -4.80
CA ASN A 374 -0.78 11.67 -4.25
C ASN A 374 -1.18 12.39 -2.98
N ILE A 375 -2.46 12.71 -2.83
CA ILE A 375 -2.99 13.41 -1.66
C ILE A 375 -4.22 12.67 -1.16
N GLN A 376 -4.22 12.37 0.14
CA GLN A 376 -5.37 11.79 0.82
C GLN A 376 -6.06 12.86 1.67
N TYR A 377 -7.38 12.96 1.48
CA TYR A 377 -8.26 13.89 2.17
C TYR A 377 -9.30 13.14 2.99
N VAL A 378 -9.80 13.77 4.03
CA VAL A 378 -11.06 13.36 4.68
C VAL A 378 -12.05 14.52 4.63
N VAL A 379 -13.25 14.22 4.17
CA VAL A 379 -14.39 15.17 4.16
C VAL A 379 -15.23 14.88 5.39
N TYR A 380 -15.25 15.82 6.32
CA TYR A 380 -16.00 15.71 7.57
C TYR A 380 -16.84 16.98 7.79
N ASN A 381 -18.15 16.83 7.96
CA ASN A 381 -19.09 17.96 8.09
C ASN A 381 -19.00 18.99 6.94
N ASN A 382 -18.82 18.54 5.70
CA ASN A 382 -18.59 19.36 4.50
C ASN A 382 -17.32 20.24 4.52
N GLU A 383 -16.39 19.96 5.41
CA GLU A 383 -15.06 20.57 5.42
C GLU A 383 -14.02 19.52 5.00
N VAL A 384 -12.99 19.98 4.27
CA VAL A 384 -11.93 19.13 3.70
C VAL A 384 -10.67 19.24 4.56
N TYR A 385 -10.15 18.10 5.02
CA TYR A 385 -8.89 18.02 5.77
C TYR A 385 -7.90 17.17 5.02
N VAL A 386 -6.62 17.56 5.02
CA VAL A 386 -5.53 16.74 4.46
C VAL A 386 -5.07 15.72 5.50
N ILE A 387 -4.99 14.46 5.10
CA ILE A 387 -4.45 13.36 5.92
C ILE A 387 -2.95 13.25 5.67
N GLU A 388 -2.56 13.08 4.40
CA GLU A 388 -1.17 12.93 3.99
C GLU A 388 -0.95 13.37 2.54
N VAL A 389 0.30 13.67 2.23
CA VAL A 389 0.78 13.98 0.89
C VAL A 389 1.98 13.11 0.57
N ASN A 390 1.95 12.46 -0.57
CA ASN A 390 3.02 11.60 -1.06
C ASN A 390 3.52 12.15 -2.40
N PRO A 391 4.71 12.80 -2.50
CA PRO A 391 5.24 13.34 -3.75
C PRO A 391 5.85 12.22 -4.62
N ARG A 392 5.05 11.23 -4.93
CA ARG A 392 5.37 10.02 -5.70
C ARG A 392 4.12 9.39 -6.26
N SER A 393 4.28 8.33 -7.08
CA SER A 393 3.16 7.50 -7.49
C SER A 393 2.45 6.85 -6.30
N SER A 394 1.17 6.62 -6.48
CA SER A 394 0.32 5.86 -5.56
C SER A 394 -0.08 4.51 -6.18
N ARG A 395 -0.81 3.73 -5.41
CA ARG A 395 -1.38 2.45 -5.87
C ARG A 395 -2.57 2.64 -6.81
N THR A 396 -3.22 3.78 -6.76
CA THR A 396 -4.38 4.09 -7.60
C THR A 396 -4.01 4.61 -8.99
N VAL A 397 -2.74 4.92 -9.25
CA VAL A 397 -2.26 5.42 -10.55
C VAL A 397 -2.63 4.50 -11.74
N PRO A 398 -2.43 3.17 -11.70
CA PRO A 398 -2.85 2.30 -12.80
C PRO A 398 -4.37 2.31 -13.02
N TYR A 399 -5.13 2.33 -11.92
CA TYR A 399 -6.59 2.38 -11.96
C TYR A 399 -7.07 3.68 -12.60
N ILE A 400 -6.66 4.84 -12.06
CA ILE A 400 -7.13 6.13 -12.54
C ILE A 400 -6.66 6.42 -13.98
N SER A 401 -5.45 6.00 -14.35
CA SER A 401 -4.95 6.09 -15.72
C SER A 401 -5.85 5.35 -16.71
N LYS A 402 -6.29 4.13 -16.36
CA LYS A 402 -7.15 3.31 -17.22
C LYS A 402 -8.54 3.90 -17.38
N VAL A 403 -9.16 4.34 -16.28
CA VAL A 403 -10.58 4.77 -16.29
C VAL A 403 -10.77 6.20 -16.80
N THR A 404 -9.71 6.99 -16.87
CA THR A 404 -9.74 8.36 -17.44
C THR A 404 -9.13 8.45 -18.84
N GLY A 405 -8.41 7.41 -19.28
CA GLY A 405 -7.64 7.44 -20.52
C GLY A 405 -6.41 8.36 -20.47
N ILE A 406 -6.04 8.90 -19.29
CA ILE A 406 -4.89 9.78 -19.14
C ILE A 406 -3.67 8.95 -18.75
N PRO A 407 -2.61 8.87 -19.60
CA PRO A 407 -1.43 8.08 -19.34
C PRO A 407 -0.51 8.79 -18.32
N MET A 408 -0.87 8.71 -17.04
CA MET A 408 -0.28 9.52 -15.98
C MET A 408 1.24 9.34 -15.86
N VAL A 409 1.73 8.12 -15.94
CA VAL A 409 3.16 7.83 -15.80
C VAL A 409 3.95 8.37 -16.99
N ASP A 410 3.41 8.22 -18.19
CA ASP A 410 4.05 8.71 -19.42
C ASP A 410 4.15 10.23 -19.39
N LEU A 411 3.06 10.91 -19.00
CA LEU A 411 3.06 12.38 -18.85
C LEU A 411 4.04 12.82 -17.77
N ALA A 412 4.00 12.20 -16.60
CA ALA A 412 4.92 12.50 -15.50
C ALA A 412 6.38 12.32 -15.91
N THR A 413 6.71 11.24 -16.63
CA THR A 413 8.07 10.97 -17.12
C THR A 413 8.53 12.04 -18.12
N LYS A 414 7.68 12.44 -19.06
CA LYS A 414 7.99 13.52 -20.02
C LYS A 414 8.22 14.85 -19.29
N ILE A 415 7.42 15.16 -18.29
CA ILE A 415 7.55 16.35 -17.44
C ILE A 415 8.86 16.33 -16.65
N MET A 416 9.25 15.21 -16.05
CA MET A 416 10.55 15.06 -15.38
C MET A 416 11.75 15.32 -16.30
N LEU A 417 11.55 15.18 -17.60
CA LEU A 417 12.57 15.46 -18.64
C LEU A 417 12.46 16.88 -19.23
N GLY A 418 11.52 17.70 -18.75
CA GLY A 418 11.43 19.12 -19.07
C GLY A 418 10.25 19.54 -19.96
N GLU A 419 9.34 18.63 -20.29
CA GLU A 419 8.04 18.99 -20.89
C GLU A 419 7.14 19.66 -19.86
N THR A 420 6.10 20.36 -20.34
CA THR A 420 5.07 20.96 -19.49
C THR A 420 3.70 20.36 -19.80
N LEU A 421 2.75 20.41 -18.88
CA LEU A 421 1.36 19.99 -19.14
C LEU A 421 0.81 20.66 -20.39
N LYS A 422 1.06 21.95 -20.55
CA LYS A 422 0.62 22.72 -21.71
C LYS A 422 1.24 22.25 -23.03
N SER A 423 2.54 21.91 -23.05
CA SER A 423 3.21 21.36 -24.27
C SER A 423 2.66 19.99 -24.64
N LEU A 424 2.18 19.24 -23.64
CA LEU A 424 1.56 17.92 -23.80
C LEU A 424 0.05 17.98 -24.11
N GLY A 425 -0.52 19.21 -24.21
CA GLY A 425 -1.93 19.43 -24.60
C GLY A 425 -2.94 19.36 -23.45
N TYR A 426 -2.49 19.47 -22.22
CA TYR A 426 -3.35 19.46 -21.04
C TYR A 426 -3.43 20.83 -20.37
N GLU A 427 -4.62 21.16 -19.86
CA GLU A 427 -4.84 22.36 -19.05
C GLU A 427 -4.74 22.05 -17.57
N SER A 428 -4.47 23.10 -16.77
CA SER A 428 -4.35 22.99 -15.31
C SER A 428 -5.72 22.79 -14.66
N GLY A 429 -5.77 21.91 -13.65
CA GLY A 429 -6.96 21.69 -12.82
C GLY A 429 -7.52 20.27 -12.92
N LEU A 430 -8.84 20.16 -12.68
CA LEU A 430 -9.56 18.89 -12.73
C LEU A 430 -9.98 18.56 -14.17
N TYR A 431 -9.59 17.38 -14.64
CA TYR A 431 -10.00 16.87 -15.95
C TYR A 431 -11.48 16.47 -15.94
N PRO A 432 -12.23 16.76 -16.99
CA PRO A 432 -13.64 16.38 -17.07
C PRO A 432 -13.83 14.87 -16.99
N SER A 433 -14.80 14.42 -16.19
CA SER A 433 -15.14 12.99 -16.11
C SER A 433 -15.88 12.52 -17.37
N GLY A 434 -15.65 11.26 -17.75
CA GLY A 434 -16.41 10.59 -18.82
C GLY A 434 -17.78 10.10 -18.35
N ASP A 435 -18.43 9.30 -19.22
CA ASP A 435 -19.83 8.82 -19.04
C ASP A 435 -19.93 7.57 -18.18
N TYR A 436 -18.82 7.01 -17.72
CA TYR A 436 -18.77 5.77 -16.95
C TYR A 436 -18.45 6.02 -15.47
N VAL A 437 -19.01 5.17 -14.63
CA VAL A 437 -18.59 5.00 -13.24
C VAL A 437 -17.67 3.80 -13.18
N ALA A 438 -16.54 3.97 -12.52
CA ALA A 438 -15.57 2.90 -12.27
C ALA A 438 -15.42 2.67 -10.78
N VAL A 439 -15.22 1.42 -10.40
CA VAL A 439 -15.03 1.01 -9.00
C VAL A 439 -13.81 0.11 -8.91
N LYS A 440 -12.89 0.48 -8.04
CA LYS A 440 -11.78 -0.37 -7.60
C LYS A 440 -12.26 -1.20 -6.41
N VAL A 441 -12.21 -2.52 -6.52
CA VAL A 441 -12.53 -3.45 -5.43
C VAL A 441 -11.26 -4.17 -4.99
N PRO A 442 -10.87 -4.10 -3.70
CA PRO A 442 -9.70 -4.81 -3.20
C PRO A 442 -9.89 -6.32 -3.19
N VAL A 443 -8.82 -7.05 -3.43
CA VAL A 443 -8.76 -8.52 -3.34
C VAL A 443 -7.95 -8.92 -2.12
N PHE A 444 -8.45 -9.89 -1.35
CA PHE A 444 -7.83 -10.40 -0.14
C PHE A 444 -7.52 -11.89 -0.28
N SER A 445 -6.31 -12.31 0.07
CA SER A 445 -5.89 -13.72 0.08
C SER A 445 -5.95 -14.33 1.50
N PHE A 446 -7.05 -14.06 2.24
CA PHE A 446 -7.19 -14.52 3.62
C PHE A 446 -7.19 -16.05 3.77
N GLU A 447 -7.58 -16.78 2.75
CA GLU A 447 -7.52 -18.26 2.71
C GLU A 447 -6.07 -18.79 2.76
N LYS A 448 -5.11 -18.01 2.26
CA LYS A 448 -3.67 -18.34 2.28
C LYS A 448 -2.97 -17.83 3.54
N LEU A 449 -3.55 -16.86 4.23
CA LEU A 449 -2.98 -16.16 5.39
C LEU A 449 -3.68 -16.63 6.68
N GLN A 450 -3.32 -17.80 7.19
CA GLN A 450 -4.06 -18.50 8.24
C GLN A 450 -4.18 -17.74 9.57
N ASP A 451 -3.19 -16.93 9.94
CA ASP A 451 -3.16 -16.23 11.24
C ASP A 451 -3.59 -14.76 11.16
N VAL A 452 -3.98 -14.27 9.98
CA VAL A 452 -4.38 -12.87 9.79
C VAL A 452 -5.86 -12.68 10.12
N ASP A 453 -6.17 -11.71 10.99
CA ASP A 453 -7.54 -11.27 11.21
C ASP A 453 -8.07 -10.51 10.00
N THR A 454 -9.24 -10.89 9.50
CA THR A 454 -9.85 -10.30 8.31
C THR A 454 -10.51 -8.94 8.56
N MET A 455 -10.52 -8.46 9.80
CA MET A 455 -11.06 -7.14 10.12
C MET A 455 -10.26 -6.03 9.44
N LEU A 456 -10.91 -5.23 8.61
CA LEU A 456 -10.30 -4.07 7.98
C LEU A 456 -10.02 -2.95 8.99
N GLY A 457 -9.00 -2.16 8.70
CA GLY A 457 -8.55 -1.07 9.56
C GLY A 457 -7.42 -0.27 8.89
N PRO A 458 -6.67 0.53 9.67
CA PRO A 458 -5.61 1.36 9.11
C PRO A 458 -4.45 0.57 8.48
N GLU A 459 -4.25 -0.70 8.89
CA GLU A 459 -3.22 -1.57 8.32
C GLU A 459 -3.74 -2.27 7.07
N MET A 460 -2.98 -2.17 5.98
CA MET A 460 -3.31 -2.78 4.72
C MET A 460 -3.24 -4.31 4.76
N LYS A 461 -4.21 -4.97 4.11
CA LYS A 461 -4.33 -6.44 4.03
C LYS A 461 -4.61 -6.96 2.62
N SER A 462 -5.02 -6.09 1.70
CA SER A 462 -5.27 -6.48 0.32
C SER A 462 -3.98 -6.93 -0.38
N THR A 463 -4.14 -7.88 -1.29
CA THR A 463 -3.06 -8.47 -2.08
C THR A 463 -3.19 -8.16 -3.57
N GLY A 464 -4.27 -7.50 -3.97
CA GLY A 464 -4.55 -7.09 -5.33
C GLY A 464 -5.84 -6.28 -5.40
N GLU A 465 -6.24 -5.94 -6.62
CA GLU A 465 -7.46 -5.17 -6.87
C GLU A 465 -8.11 -5.58 -8.18
N CYS A 466 -9.42 -5.36 -8.29
CA CYS A 466 -10.21 -5.55 -9.49
C CYS A 466 -10.92 -4.27 -9.90
N LEU A 467 -11.07 -4.07 -11.21
CA LEU A 467 -11.82 -2.97 -11.80
C LEU A 467 -13.23 -3.44 -12.16
N GLY A 468 -14.24 -2.75 -11.65
CA GLY A 468 -15.59 -2.78 -12.19
C GLY A 468 -15.92 -1.46 -12.88
N ILE A 469 -16.54 -1.51 -14.05
CA ILE A 469 -16.93 -0.32 -14.81
C ILE A 469 -18.33 -0.45 -15.41
N GLY A 470 -19.15 0.57 -15.29
CA GLY A 470 -20.55 0.57 -15.73
C GLY A 470 -21.10 1.98 -15.94
N ARG A 471 -22.37 2.09 -16.33
CA ARG A 471 -23.06 3.37 -16.44
C ARG A 471 -23.54 3.90 -15.09
N THR A 472 -23.69 3.02 -14.12
CA THR A 472 -24.11 3.33 -12.76
C THR A 472 -23.11 2.77 -11.74
N PHE A 473 -23.13 3.31 -10.53
CA PHE A 473 -22.32 2.79 -9.42
C PHE A 473 -22.65 1.32 -9.12
N GLU A 474 -23.94 0.96 -9.13
CA GLU A 474 -24.39 -0.39 -8.84
C GLU A 474 -23.85 -1.41 -9.86
N ASP A 475 -23.88 -1.07 -11.15
CA ASP A 475 -23.35 -1.93 -12.22
C ASP A 475 -21.83 -2.08 -12.10
N ALA A 476 -21.12 -0.99 -11.84
CA ALA A 476 -19.68 -1.02 -11.66
C ALA A 476 -19.29 -1.82 -10.42
N LEU A 477 -19.98 -1.63 -9.30
CA LEU A 477 -19.69 -2.33 -8.06
C LEU A 477 -20.03 -3.83 -8.17
N LEU A 478 -21.15 -4.19 -8.81
CA LEU A 478 -21.51 -5.59 -9.08
C LEU A 478 -20.39 -6.32 -9.85
N LYS A 479 -19.90 -5.72 -10.93
CA LYS A 479 -18.79 -6.28 -11.72
C LYS A 479 -17.51 -6.42 -10.91
N GLY A 480 -17.15 -5.37 -10.16
CA GLY A 480 -15.96 -5.35 -9.33
C GLY A 480 -15.99 -6.42 -8.22
N LEU A 481 -17.13 -6.59 -7.54
CA LEU A 481 -17.29 -7.61 -6.51
C LEU A 481 -17.19 -9.03 -7.10
N ILE A 482 -17.84 -9.31 -8.22
CA ILE A 482 -17.74 -10.60 -8.91
C ILE A 482 -16.28 -10.88 -9.32
N ALA A 483 -15.60 -9.89 -9.91
CA ALA A 483 -14.20 -10.00 -10.32
C ALA A 483 -13.26 -10.23 -9.13
N ALA A 484 -13.57 -9.65 -7.96
CA ALA A 484 -12.84 -9.87 -6.71
C ALA A 484 -13.16 -11.22 -6.03
N GLY A 485 -14.00 -12.05 -6.62
CA GLY A 485 -14.32 -13.40 -6.14
C GLY A 485 -15.49 -13.49 -5.16
N TYR A 486 -16.29 -12.42 -5.04
CA TYR A 486 -17.49 -12.48 -4.20
C TYR A 486 -18.59 -13.33 -4.86
N ASP A 487 -19.04 -14.37 -4.15
CA ASP A 487 -20.19 -15.19 -4.57
C ASP A 487 -21.49 -14.53 -4.06
N LEU A 488 -22.16 -13.81 -4.94
CA LEU A 488 -23.34 -13.01 -4.61
C LEU A 488 -24.62 -13.86 -4.62
N LYS A 489 -24.87 -14.61 -3.53
CA LYS A 489 -26.10 -15.39 -3.34
C LYS A 489 -27.29 -14.46 -3.11
N LYS A 490 -28.45 -14.80 -3.72
CA LYS A 490 -29.71 -14.06 -3.61
C LYS A 490 -30.63 -14.58 -2.48
N GLU A 491 -30.24 -15.66 -1.80
CA GLU A 491 -30.97 -16.30 -0.72
C GLU A 491 -30.04 -16.96 0.29
N GLY A 492 -30.54 -17.35 1.45
CA GLY A 492 -29.81 -18.06 2.51
C GLY A 492 -29.74 -17.28 3.82
N GLY A 493 -28.81 -17.64 4.68
CA GLY A 493 -28.67 -17.04 6.01
C GLY A 493 -27.63 -15.92 6.07
N VAL A 494 -27.91 -14.92 6.88
CA VAL A 494 -26.99 -13.81 7.20
C VAL A 494 -26.75 -13.75 8.71
N LEU A 495 -25.49 -13.91 9.14
CA LEU A 495 -25.10 -13.74 10.54
C LEU A 495 -24.66 -12.30 10.76
N ILE A 496 -25.30 -11.61 11.71
CA ILE A 496 -25.03 -10.20 12.04
C ILE A 496 -24.55 -10.10 13.49
N SER A 497 -23.34 -9.57 13.67
CA SER A 497 -22.74 -9.32 14.98
C SER A 497 -21.98 -8.00 14.96
N VAL A 498 -22.65 -6.91 15.30
CA VAL A 498 -22.10 -5.56 15.22
C VAL A 498 -21.87 -4.94 16.60
N ARG A 499 -20.88 -4.03 16.67
CA ARG A 499 -20.60 -3.22 17.86
C ARG A 499 -21.75 -2.27 18.18
N ASP A 500 -21.76 -1.74 19.40
CA ASP A 500 -22.89 -0.92 19.88
C ASP A 500 -23.08 0.37 19.07
N SER A 501 -22.01 0.99 18.62
CA SER A 501 -22.07 2.19 17.77
C SER A 501 -22.75 1.96 16.42
N ASP A 502 -22.66 0.75 15.87
CA ASP A 502 -23.16 0.44 14.53
C ASP A 502 -24.60 -0.12 14.54
N LYS A 503 -25.18 -0.31 15.73
CA LYS A 503 -26.52 -0.92 15.87
C LYS A 503 -27.64 -0.12 15.22
N GLN A 504 -27.53 1.19 15.13
CA GLN A 504 -28.54 2.01 14.44
C GLN A 504 -28.37 1.91 12.92
N GLU A 505 -27.14 1.87 12.44
CA GLU A 505 -26.82 1.82 11.01
C GLU A 505 -27.11 0.45 10.39
N ILE A 506 -27.06 -0.64 11.18
CA ILE A 506 -27.37 -1.99 10.68
C ILE A 506 -28.87 -2.21 10.45
N ILE A 507 -29.76 -1.43 11.09
CA ILE A 507 -31.21 -1.59 10.97
C ILE A 507 -31.69 -1.52 9.52
N PRO A 508 -31.42 -0.47 8.74
CA PRO A 508 -31.87 -0.40 7.34
C PRO A 508 -31.24 -1.48 6.44
N ILE A 509 -30.05 -1.95 6.76
CA ILE A 509 -29.36 -3.03 6.03
C ILE A 509 -30.08 -4.37 6.29
N ALA A 510 -30.33 -4.68 7.56
CA ALA A 510 -31.02 -5.89 7.98
C ALA A 510 -32.48 -5.93 7.48
N ASP A 511 -33.20 -4.79 7.51
CA ASP A 511 -34.53 -4.67 6.95
C ASP A 511 -34.56 -4.99 5.45
N ARG A 512 -33.61 -4.45 4.69
CA ARG A 512 -33.45 -4.73 3.26
C ARG A 512 -33.20 -6.22 3.01
N LEU A 513 -32.27 -6.83 3.73
CA LEU A 513 -31.96 -8.26 3.61
C LEU A 513 -33.18 -9.14 3.98
N SER A 514 -33.88 -8.77 5.05
CA SER A 514 -35.11 -9.48 5.47
C SER A 514 -36.21 -9.41 4.41
N ARG A 515 -36.45 -8.26 3.78
CA ARG A 515 -37.44 -8.11 2.69
C ARG A 515 -37.09 -8.92 1.46
N MET A 516 -35.81 -9.14 1.19
CA MET A 516 -35.36 -10.03 0.10
C MET A 516 -35.53 -11.53 0.42
N GLY A 517 -35.92 -11.89 1.66
CA GLY A 517 -36.15 -13.26 2.07
C GLY A 517 -34.93 -13.94 2.72
N PHE A 518 -33.88 -13.21 3.05
CA PHE A 518 -32.77 -13.77 3.83
C PHE A 518 -33.18 -14.09 5.25
N GLU A 519 -32.73 -15.23 5.76
CA GLU A 519 -32.92 -15.63 7.14
C GLU A 519 -31.83 -14.96 8.01
N LEU A 520 -32.25 -14.07 8.93
CA LEU A 520 -31.32 -13.30 9.75
C LEU A 520 -31.04 -14.01 11.07
N TYR A 521 -29.76 -14.01 11.44
CA TYR A 521 -29.22 -14.52 12.69
C TYR A 521 -28.40 -13.42 13.37
N GLY A 522 -28.52 -13.27 14.69
CA GLY A 522 -27.77 -12.24 15.40
C GLY A 522 -27.32 -12.68 16.79
N THR A 523 -26.16 -12.17 17.23
CA THR A 523 -25.80 -12.26 18.68
C THR A 523 -26.73 -11.43 19.53
N SER A 524 -26.85 -11.75 20.83
CA SER A 524 -27.91 -11.24 21.74
C SER A 524 -28.12 -9.73 21.62
N GLY A 525 -27.07 -8.91 21.67
CA GLY A 525 -27.20 -7.45 21.56
C GLY A 525 -27.73 -6.98 20.21
N THR A 526 -27.29 -7.60 19.11
CA THR A 526 -27.73 -7.25 17.76
C THR A 526 -29.15 -7.75 17.49
N ALA A 527 -29.44 -9.02 17.81
CA ALA A 527 -30.76 -9.62 17.61
C ALA A 527 -31.86 -8.87 18.39
N ASN A 528 -31.56 -8.44 19.62
CA ASN A 528 -32.53 -7.65 20.43
C ASN A 528 -32.88 -6.32 19.76
N VAL A 529 -31.87 -5.59 19.20
CA VAL A 529 -32.11 -4.32 18.50
C VAL A 529 -32.95 -4.54 17.24
N LEU A 530 -32.63 -5.55 16.44
CA LEU A 530 -33.32 -5.84 15.18
C LEU A 530 -34.77 -6.30 15.45
N ASN A 531 -35.01 -7.21 16.41
CA ASN A 531 -36.32 -7.68 16.78
C ASN A 531 -37.17 -6.54 17.38
N HIS A 532 -36.56 -5.63 18.15
CA HIS A 532 -37.28 -4.44 18.67
C HIS A 532 -37.75 -3.52 17.53
N ASN A 533 -37.02 -3.50 16.42
CA ASN A 533 -37.37 -2.78 15.19
C ASN A 533 -38.23 -3.63 14.22
N MET A 534 -38.86 -4.70 14.69
CA MET A 534 -39.75 -5.59 13.92
C MET A 534 -39.06 -6.32 12.76
N ILE A 535 -37.74 -6.49 12.81
CA ILE A 535 -36.97 -7.25 11.86
C ILE A 535 -36.67 -8.63 12.45
N ALA A 536 -37.40 -9.65 11.97
CA ALA A 536 -37.28 -11.01 12.48
C ALA A 536 -35.85 -11.53 12.43
N THR A 537 -35.24 -11.75 13.60
CA THR A 537 -33.84 -12.18 13.70
C THR A 537 -33.69 -13.29 14.72
N ASN A 538 -33.14 -14.43 14.30
CA ASN A 538 -32.91 -15.59 15.15
C ASN A 538 -31.73 -15.30 16.10
N LEU A 539 -31.97 -15.54 17.40
CA LEU A 539 -30.93 -15.36 18.41
C LEU A 539 -29.88 -16.49 18.33
N VAL A 540 -28.61 -16.13 18.32
CA VAL A 540 -27.49 -17.08 18.37
C VAL A 540 -26.58 -16.74 19.55
N ARG A 541 -26.17 -17.79 20.29
CA ARG A 541 -25.23 -17.64 21.41
C ARG A 541 -23.85 -17.27 20.95
N LYS A 542 -23.13 -16.48 21.73
CA LYS A 542 -21.69 -16.27 21.56
C LYS A 542 -20.93 -17.56 21.87
N ILE A 543 -19.69 -17.67 21.41
CA ILE A 543 -18.82 -18.84 21.69
C ILE A 543 -18.65 -19.03 23.20
N SER A 544 -18.48 -17.94 23.94
CA SER A 544 -18.33 -17.91 25.39
C SER A 544 -19.59 -18.32 26.16
N GLU A 545 -20.78 -18.37 25.54
CA GLU A 545 -22.06 -18.71 26.14
C GLU A 545 -22.45 -20.20 25.99
N GLY A 546 -21.59 -21.00 25.31
CA GLY A 546 -21.78 -22.43 25.10
C GLY A 546 -22.42 -22.79 23.76
N GLU A 547 -22.66 -24.08 23.52
CA GLU A 547 -23.22 -24.60 22.27
C GLU A 547 -24.75 -24.79 22.36
N PRO A 548 -25.48 -24.77 21.20
CA PRO A 548 -25.00 -24.32 19.88
C PRO A 548 -24.72 -22.80 19.86
N ASN A 549 -23.68 -22.40 19.16
CA ASN A 549 -23.22 -21.01 19.13
C ASN A 549 -22.92 -20.53 17.69
N THR A 550 -22.30 -19.36 17.56
CA THR A 550 -21.98 -18.76 16.26
C THR A 550 -21.07 -19.66 15.40
N ILE A 551 -20.13 -20.41 15.98
CA ILE A 551 -19.27 -21.35 15.22
C ILE A 551 -20.11 -22.52 14.68
N THR A 552 -20.97 -23.13 15.53
CA THR A 552 -21.86 -24.22 15.11
C THR A 552 -22.76 -23.76 13.95
N LEU A 553 -23.24 -22.50 13.98
CA LEU A 553 -24.05 -21.94 12.91
C LEU A 553 -23.23 -21.75 11.61
N LEU A 554 -22.01 -21.20 11.68
CA LEU A 554 -21.14 -21.03 10.52
C LEU A 554 -20.76 -22.37 9.87
N GLU A 555 -20.62 -23.43 10.67
CA GLU A 555 -20.34 -24.79 10.19
C GLU A 555 -21.55 -25.51 9.57
N SER A 556 -22.76 -25.02 9.83
CA SER A 556 -24.00 -25.66 9.38
C SER A 556 -24.26 -25.58 7.86
N GLY A 557 -23.52 -24.74 7.14
CA GLY A 557 -23.73 -24.46 5.71
C GLY A 557 -24.95 -23.57 5.40
N LYS A 558 -25.63 -23.03 6.42
CA LYS A 558 -26.80 -22.15 6.24
C LYS A 558 -26.43 -20.70 5.97
N ILE A 559 -25.23 -20.27 6.40
CA ILE A 559 -24.80 -18.87 6.36
C ILE A 559 -24.01 -18.61 5.07
N HIS A 560 -24.42 -17.59 4.32
CA HIS A 560 -23.75 -17.13 3.11
C HIS A 560 -23.05 -15.78 3.30
N TYR A 561 -23.59 -14.94 4.19
CA TYR A 561 -22.99 -13.65 4.52
C TYR A 561 -22.81 -13.52 6.04
N MET A 562 -21.69 -12.91 6.44
CA MET A 562 -21.47 -12.51 7.82
C MET A 562 -21.14 -11.01 7.85
N ILE A 563 -21.88 -10.23 8.63
CA ILE A 563 -21.59 -8.83 8.92
C ILE A 563 -21.06 -8.77 10.35
N SER A 564 -19.77 -8.47 10.50
CA SER A 564 -19.09 -8.52 11.80
C SER A 564 -18.21 -7.31 12.02
N THR A 565 -18.71 -6.32 12.76
CA THR A 565 -17.93 -5.17 13.22
C THR A 565 -17.52 -5.38 14.68
N SER A 566 -16.30 -4.95 15.06
CA SER A 566 -15.78 -5.14 16.43
C SER A 566 -15.11 -3.87 16.93
N GLU A 567 -15.35 -3.53 18.19
CA GLU A 567 -14.67 -2.42 18.85
C GLU A 567 -13.33 -2.80 19.48
N LYS A 568 -13.07 -4.09 19.65
CA LYS A 568 -11.97 -4.55 20.51
C LYS A 568 -10.95 -5.35 19.74
N GLY A 569 -9.74 -4.79 19.67
CA GLY A 569 -8.42 -5.32 19.32
C GLY A 569 -8.26 -6.75 18.75
N ARG A 570 -7.09 -6.99 18.23
CA ARG A 570 -6.70 -8.15 17.38
C ARG A 570 -6.35 -9.44 18.15
N MET A 571 -6.77 -9.62 19.44
CA MET A 571 -6.38 -10.84 20.18
C MET A 571 -7.03 -12.08 19.57
N PRO A 572 -6.24 -13.11 19.16
CA PRO A 572 -6.77 -14.35 18.53
C PRO A 572 -7.79 -15.11 19.38
N ALA A 573 -7.74 -14.93 20.70
CA ALA A 573 -8.65 -15.58 21.64
C ALA A 573 -10.09 -15.04 21.62
N ARG A 574 -10.34 -13.90 20.96
CA ARG A 574 -11.68 -13.25 20.97
C ARG A 574 -12.67 -13.95 20.05
N ASP A 575 -13.91 -14.01 20.46
CA ASP A 575 -15.01 -14.64 19.72
C ASP A 575 -15.16 -14.07 18.30
N SER A 576 -15.03 -12.74 18.14
CA SER A 576 -15.14 -12.08 16.83
C SER A 576 -14.03 -12.49 15.84
N VAL A 577 -12.79 -12.65 16.31
CA VAL A 577 -11.67 -13.11 15.48
C VAL A 577 -11.91 -14.57 15.04
N LYS A 578 -12.32 -15.44 15.97
CA LYS A 578 -12.63 -16.84 15.66
C LYS A 578 -13.78 -16.96 14.65
N MET A 579 -14.82 -16.15 14.78
CA MET A 579 -15.95 -16.12 13.84
C MET A 579 -15.49 -15.71 12.44
N ARG A 580 -14.75 -14.60 12.33
CA ARG A 580 -14.21 -14.12 11.04
C ARG A 580 -13.28 -15.14 10.41
N ARG A 581 -12.39 -15.77 11.20
CA ARG A 581 -11.53 -16.83 10.70
C ARG A 581 -12.33 -18.04 10.22
N LYS A 582 -13.35 -18.46 10.97
CA LYS A 582 -14.25 -19.56 10.57
C LYS A 582 -15.03 -19.23 9.28
N SER A 583 -15.41 -17.97 9.07
CA SER A 583 -16.07 -17.58 7.82
C SER A 583 -15.16 -17.75 6.59
N VAL A 584 -13.88 -17.42 6.71
CA VAL A 584 -12.90 -17.66 5.62
C VAL A 584 -12.76 -19.15 5.33
N GLU A 585 -12.58 -19.99 6.38
CA GLU A 585 -12.47 -21.45 6.23
C GLU A 585 -13.69 -22.08 5.54
N ARG A 586 -14.85 -21.45 5.64
CA ARG A 586 -16.11 -21.90 5.05
C ARG A 586 -16.50 -21.15 3.78
N SER A 587 -15.62 -20.32 3.25
CA SER A 587 -15.89 -19.47 2.07
C SER A 587 -17.17 -18.62 2.21
N ILE A 588 -17.45 -18.15 3.43
CA ILE A 588 -18.56 -17.26 3.72
C ILE A 588 -18.10 -15.82 3.52
N CYS A 589 -18.85 -15.04 2.74
CA CYS A 589 -18.57 -13.62 2.53
C CYS A 589 -18.66 -12.85 3.86
N CYS A 590 -17.50 -12.37 4.36
CA CYS A 590 -17.38 -11.66 5.63
C CYS A 590 -17.16 -10.17 5.43
N LEU A 591 -18.13 -9.36 5.82
CA LEU A 591 -18.10 -7.90 5.73
C LEU A 591 -17.77 -7.31 7.11
N THR A 592 -16.69 -6.56 7.20
CA THR A 592 -16.20 -5.99 8.47
C THR A 592 -16.43 -4.48 8.58
N ALA A 593 -16.93 -3.84 7.51
CA ALA A 593 -17.36 -2.45 7.48
C ALA A 593 -18.86 -2.34 7.20
N ILE A 594 -19.53 -1.43 7.91
CA ILE A 594 -20.97 -1.22 7.76
C ILE A 594 -21.31 -0.60 6.39
N ASP A 595 -20.41 0.23 5.87
CA ASP A 595 -20.57 0.90 4.58
C ASP A 595 -20.53 -0.10 3.44
N THR A 596 -19.59 -1.04 3.45
CA THR A 596 -19.50 -2.16 2.48
C THR A 596 -20.75 -3.04 2.55
N ALA A 597 -21.24 -3.35 3.78
CA ALA A 597 -22.48 -4.12 3.96
C ALA A 597 -23.69 -3.38 3.39
N SER A 598 -23.74 -2.06 3.56
CA SER A 598 -24.82 -1.22 2.99
C SER A 598 -24.77 -1.24 1.45
N ALA A 599 -23.60 -1.05 0.86
CA ALA A 599 -23.42 -1.08 -0.59
C ALA A 599 -23.79 -2.44 -1.18
N LEU A 600 -23.28 -3.54 -0.59
CA LEU A 600 -23.62 -4.90 -1.02
C LEU A 600 -25.13 -5.17 -0.93
N SER A 601 -25.79 -4.78 0.17
CA SER A 601 -27.23 -5.02 0.33
C SER A 601 -28.07 -4.31 -0.73
N LYS A 602 -27.67 -3.12 -1.20
CA LYS A 602 -28.33 -2.39 -2.30
C LYS A 602 -28.18 -3.12 -3.64
N ILE A 603 -26.99 -3.69 -3.90
CA ILE A 603 -26.76 -4.50 -5.10
C ILE A 603 -27.62 -5.76 -5.09
N LEU A 604 -27.67 -6.47 -3.98
CA LEU A 604 -28.52 -7.65 -3.86
C LEU A 604 -30.00 -7.30 -4.07
N GLU A 605 -30.48 -6.16 -3.52
CA GLU A 605 -31.85 -5.66 -3.68
C GLU A 605 -32.18 -5.34 -5.14
N SER A 606 -31.21 -4.88 -5.95
CA SER A 606 -31.43 -4.61 -7.38
C SER A 606 -31.80 -5.87 -8.17
N GLY A 607 -31.53 -7.07 -7.63
CA GLY A 607 -31.81 -8.35 -8.25
C GLY A 607 -30.98 -8.64 -9.51
N ARG A 608 -30.09 -7.73 -9.91
CA ARG A 608 -29.27 -7.85 -11.12
C ARG A 608 -28.25 -8.99 -11.00
N SER A 609 -27.90 -9.55 -12.15
CA SER A 609 -26.83 -10.52 -12.33
C SER A 609 -25.79 -9.97 -13.30
N ILE A 610 -24.70 -10.69 -13.52
CA ILE A 610 -23.69 -10.34 -14.51
C ILE A 610 -24.25 -10.29 -15.94
N ASP A 611 -25.29 -11.08 -16.21
CA ASP A 611 -25.94 -11.13 -17.53
C ASP A 611 -26.81 -9.88 -17.82
N ASP A 612 -27.15 -9.12 -16.78
CA ASP A 612 -28.00 -7.93 -16.88
C ASP A 612 -27.19 -6.63 -17.11
N VAL A 613 -25.86 -6.68 -17.05
CA VAL A 613 -24.99 -5.51 -17.13
C VAL A 613 -24.29 -5.40 -18.48
N GLU A 614 -24.15 -4.15 -18.97
CA GLU A 614 -23.45 -3.84 -20.21
C GLU A 614 -21.96 -4.19 -20.14
N LEU A 615 -21.41 -4.80 -21.18
CA LEU A 615 -19.97 -4.95 -21.34
C LEU A 615 -19.37 -3.64 -21.85
N VAL A 616 -18.30 -3.20 -21.20
CA VAL A 616 -17.59 -1.96 -21.55
C VAL A 616 -16.24 -2.28 -22.14
N ASP A 617 -15.94 -1.76 -23.33
CA ASP A 617 -14.62 -1.87 -23.94
C ASP A 617 -13.69 -0.81 -23.31
N ILE A 618 -12.84 -1.25 -22.40
CA ILE A 618 -11.90 -0.41 -21.65
C ILE A 618 -10.89 0.32 -22.54
N THR A 619 -10.69 -0.12 -23.79
CA THR A 619 -9.77 0.56 -24.73
C THR A 619 -10.41 1.74 -25.44
N LYS A 620 -11.71 1.99 -25.21
CA LYS A 620 -12.51 3.06 -25.84
C LYS A 620 -13.10 4.06 -24.85
N ILE A 621 -12.54 4.10 -23.66
CA ILE A 621 -12.95 5.03 -22.59
C ILE A 621 -12.24 6.37 -22.78
#